data_834a267577162428d55e042ac48ed184
#
_entry.id   834a267577162428d55e042ac48ed184
#
_cell.length_a   1.000
_cell.length_b   1.000
_cell.length_c   1.000
_cell.angle_alpha   90.00
_cell.angle_beta   90.00
_cell.angle_gamma   90.00
#
_symmetry.space_group_name_H-M   'P 1'
#
loop_
_entity.id
_entity.type
_entity.pdbx_description
1 polymer ?
#
loop_
_entity_poly.entity_id
_entity_poly.type
_entity_poly.pdbx_seq_one_letter_code
_entity_poly.pdbx_strand_id
1 'polypeptide(L)'
;DYIKAQLDDTDKGVFKFRLTEYAERGFENVSEYIVNIYKTDVPILTDLRVEPSPDAVMSETFNGTNYGDYHVYIGKSVEEFDVIAESYQNVGIQIGKVLPDGSVDYHDPAVDGAYRKTIDTPLDEDNFTVLVKITYDKILPGGDSEERSAVYTLKVIRAPYDKSNAYLAD
;
A
#
# COMPACT_ATOMS: atom_id res chain seq x y z
N ASP A 1 -19.47 -8.33 -20.07
CA ASP A 1 -20.59 -8.25 -19.12
C ASP A 1 -20.09 -7.70 -17.81
N TYR A 2 -20.72 -6.62 -17.31
CA TYR A 2 -20.38 -6.04 -16.03
C TYR A 2 -21.30 -6.60 -14.94
N ILE A 3 -20.73 -7.07 -13.83
CA ILE A 3 -21.51 -7.41 -12.64
C ILE A 3 -21.74 -6.11 -11.87
N LYS A 4 -22.97 -5.66 -11.80
CA LYS A 4 -23.34 -4.50 -10.98
C LYS A 4 -23.63 -5.00 -9.57
N ALA A 5 -22.77 -4.63 -8.61
CA ALA A 5 -22.98 -4.91 -7.21
C ALA A 5 -24.05 -3.98 -6.63
N GLN A 6 -25.00 -4.54 -5.91
CA GLN A 6 -25.87 -3.78 -5.02
C GLN A 6 -25.29 -3.90 -3.62
N LEU A 7 -24.88 -2.77 -3.05
CA LEU A 7 -24.40 -2.70 -1.68
C LEU A 7 -25.60 -2.62 -0.72
N ASP A 8 -25.47 -3.19 0.46
CA ASP A 8 -26.46 -3.06 1.51
C ASP A 8 -26.38 -1.68 2.20
N ASP A 9 -27.26 -1.43 3.17
CA ASP A 9 -27.29 -0.17 3.92
C ASP A 9 -26.02 0.09 4.75
N THR A 10 -25.13 -0.89 4.87
CA THR A 10 -23.83 -0.77 5.54
C THR A 10 -22.67 -0.58 4.56
N ASP A 11 -22.96 -0.28 3.29
CA ASP A 11 -22.00 -0.14 2.21
C ASP A 11 -21.10 -1.38 2.01
N LYS A 12 -21.68 -2.56 2.20
CA LYS A 12 -21.03 -3.86 1.99
C LYS A 12 -21.74 -4.65 0.90
N GLY A 13 -20.97 -5.39 0.14
CA GLY A 13 -21.46 -6.36 -0.83
C GLY A 13 -20.70 -7.66 -0.73
N VAL A 14 -21.39 -8.79 -0.88
CA VAL A 14 -20.77 -10.11 -0.91
C VAL A 14 -21.12 -10.79 -2.22
N PHE A 15 -20.10 -11.19 -2.97
CA PHE A 15 -20.27 -12.04 -4.16
C PHE A 15 -19.75 -13.43 -3.86
N LYS A 16 -20.54 -14.41 -4.25
CA LYS A 16 -20.14 -15.81 -4.23
C LYS A 16 -20.05 -16.32 -5.66
N PHE A 17 -18.90 -16.88 -6.00
CA PHE A 17 -18.67 -17.55 -7.27
C PHE A 17 -18.48 -19.03 -7.02
N ARG A 18 -19.14 -19.83 -7.84
CA ARG A 18 -18.93 -21.25 -7.85
C ARG A 18 -18.34 -21.64 -9.21
N LEU A 19 -17.16 -22.22 -9.20
CA LEU A 19 -16.51 -22.81 -10.34
C LEU A 19 -16.68 -24.32 -10.25
N THR A 20 -17.24 -24.92 -11.32
CA THR A 20 -17.36 -26.37 -11.42
C THR A 20 -16.53 -26.82 -12.61
N GLU A 21 -15.54 -27.66 -12.34
CA GLU A 21 -14.73 -28.32 -13.36
C GLU A 21 -15.22 -29.77 -13.52
N TYR A 22 -15.55 -30.14 -14.76
CA TYR A 22 -15.94 -31.49 -15.10
C TYR A 22 -14.74 -32.27 -15.63
N ALA A 23 -14.22 -33.20 -14.85
CA ALA A 23 -13.18 -34.12 -15.33
C ALA A 23 -13.78 -35.17 -16.26
N GLU A 24 -12.97 -35.69 -17.19
CA GLU A 24 -13.37 -36.70 -18.19
C GLU A 24 -13.98 -37.99 -17.62
N ARG A 25 -13.91 -38.21 -16.30
CA ARG A 25 -14.44 -39.38 -15.60
C ARG A 25 -15.68 -39.12 -14.75
N GLY A 26 -16.34 -37.99 -14.94
CA GLY A 26 -17.58 -37.67 -14.23
C GLY A 26 -17.40 -37.21 -12.79
N PHE A 27 -16.17 -36.85 -12.37
CA PHE A 27 -15.93 -36.20 -11.10
C PHE A 27 -16.06 -34.71 -11.27
N GLU A 28 -16.80 -34.07 -10.37
CA GLU A 28 -16.92 -32.62 -10.29
C GLU A 28 -15.95 -32.09 -9.24
N ASN A 29 -15.07 -31.16 -9.65
CA ASN A 29 -14.33 -30.32 -8.72
C ASN A 29 -15.08 -29.02 -8.57
N VAL A 30 -15.50 -28.71 -7.35
CA VAL A 30 -16.24 -27.48 -7.04
C VAL A 30 -15.37 -26.59 -6.16
N SER A 31 -15.12 -25.38 -6.63
CA SER A 31 -14.43 -24.33 -5.85
C SER A 31 -15.41 -23.19 -5.61
N GLU A 32 -15.55 -22.77 -4.37
CA GLU A 32 -16.34 -21.61 -4.00
C GLU A 32 -15.41 -20.45 -3.61
N TYR A 33 -15.68 -19.27 -4.16
CA TYR A 33 -14.95 -18.05 -3.89
C TYR A 33 -15.92 -17.03 -3.31
N ILE A 34 -15.50 -16.35 -2.26
CA ILE A 34 -16.26 -15.26 -1.64
C ILE A 34 -15.47 -13.98 -1.82
N VAL A 35 -16.08 -13.00 -2.50
CA VAL A 35 -15.52 -11.65 -2.65
C VAL A 35 -16.35 -10.70 -1.80
N ASN A 36 -15.73 -10.13 -0.78
CA ASN A 36 -16.32 -9.08 0.02
C ASN A 36 -15.96 -7.72 -0.58
N ILE A 37 -16.97 -6.90 -0.85
CA ILE A 37 -16.81 -5.56 -1.35
C ILE A 37 -17.24 -4.59 -0.26
N TYR A 38 -16.39 -3.62 0.00
CA TYR A 38 -16.66 -2.55 0.94
C TYR A 38 -16.56 -1.22 0.21
N LYS A 39 -17.55 -0.35 0.41
CA LYS A 39 -17.44 1.04 0.03
C LYS A 39 -16.76 1.77 1.18
N THR A 40 -15.74 2.52 0.90
CA THR A 40 -15.05 3.37 1.88
C THR A 40 -15.10 4.82 1.42
N ASP A 41 -15.30 5.71 2.37
CA ASP A 41 -15.18 7.16 2.16
C ASP A 41 -13.74 7.66 2.28
N VAL A 42 -12.80 6.75 2.56
CA VAL A 42 -11.38 7.06 2.71
C VAL A 42 -10.63 6.43 1.54
N PRO A 43 -9.73 7.18 0.88
CA PRO A 43 -8.94 6.62 -0.22
C PRO A 43 -8.02 5.52 0.30
N ILE A 44 -7.78 4.51 -0.54
CA ILE A 44 -6.89 3.40 -0.22
C ILE A 44 -5.84 3.22 -1.31
N LEU A 45 -4.63 2.81 -0.92
CA LEU A 45 -3.64 2.28 -1.85
C LEU A 45 -4.01 0.87 -2.26
N THR A 46 -3.76 0.54 -3.51
CA THR A 46 -3.87 -0.83 -4.05
C THR A 46 -2.59 -1.61 -3.86
N ASP A 47 -1.44 -0.90 -3.85
CA ASP A 47 -0.13 -1.47 -3.56
C ASP A 47 0.77 -0.45 -2.86
N LEU A 48 1.63 -0.95 -1.98
CA LEU A 48 2.70 -0.21 -1.32
C LEU A 48 3.88 -1.16 -1.12
N ARG A 49 5.02 -0.81 -1.71
CA ARG A 49 6.24 -1.63 -1.64
C ARG A 49 7.50 -0.78 -1.65
N VAL A 50 8.62 -1.39 -1.33
CA VAL A 50 9.94 -0.79 -1.35
C VAL A 50 10.88 -1.57 -2.27
N GLU A 51 11.83 -0.88 -2.91
CA GLU A 51 12.81 -1.45 -3.83
C GLU A 51 14.19 -0.78 -3.60
N PRO A 52 15.34 -1.42 -3.95
CA PRO A 52 15.45 -2.80 -4.41
C PRO A 52 15.38 -3.82 -3.25
N SER A 53 14.77 -4.96 -3.52
CA SER A 53 14.91 -6.13 -2.63
C SER A 53 16.19 -6.90 -3.02
N PRO A 54 17.00 -7.40 -2.06
CA PRO A 54 16.74 -7.50 -0.61
C PRO A 54 17.25 -6.32 0.22
N ASP A 55 17.76 -5.24 -0.40
CA ASP A 55 18.42 -4.14 0.32
C ASP A 55 17.45 -3.31 1.14
N ALA A 56 16.19 -3.20 0.68
CA ALA A 56 15.06 -2.66 1.44
C ALA A 56 13.90 -3.66 1.42
N VAL A 57 13.29 -3.91 2.57
CA VAL A 57 12.19 -4.91 2.69
C VAL A 57 11.15 -4.45 3.70
N MET A 58 9.88 -4.51 3.31
CA MET A 58 8.78 -4.41 4.27
C MET A 58 8.63 -5.74 5.01
N SER A 59 8.46 -5.67 6.34
CA SER A 59 8.25 -6.88 7.16
C SER A 59 6.81 -7.37 7.11
N GLU A 60 5.87 -6.48 6.92
CA GLU A 60 4.45 -6.80 6.85
C GLU A 60 3.97 -6.88 5.39
N THR A 61 3.05 -7.80 5.15
CA THR A 61 2.29 -7.80 3.89
C THR A 61 1.39 -6.57 3.84
N PHE A 62 1.47 -5.81 2.76
CA PHE A 62 0.64 -4.62 2.59
C PHE A 62 -0.85 -4.98 2.57
N ASN A 63 -1.64 -4.15 3.25
CA ASN A 63 -3.10 -4.18 3.23
C ASN A 63 -3.63 -2.75 3.15
N GLY A 64 -4.24 -2.38 2.04
CA GLY A 64 -4.71 -1.02 1.76
C GLY A 64 -5.71 -0.45 2.75
N THR A 65 -6.41 -1.29 3.52
CA THR A 65 -7.33 -0.84 4.58
C THR A 65 -6.66 -0.68 5.94
N ASN A 66 -5.39 -1.06 6.06
CA ASN A 66 -4.61 -0.87 7.27
C ASN A 66 -3.75 0.39 7.13
N TYR A 67 -4.19 1.49 7.71
CA TYR A 67 -3.46 2.77 7.76
C TYR A 67 -2.41 2.83 8.89
N GLY A 68 -2.15 1.69 9.52
CA GLY A 68 -1.18 1.58 10.61
C GLY A 68 0.28 1.67 10.16
N ASP A 69 1.15 1.37 11.10
CA ASP A 69 2.59 1.40 10.89
C ASP A 69 3.04 0.14 10.11
N TYR A 70 3.83 0.36 9.08
CA TYR A 70 4.59 -0.67 8.37
C TYR A 70 6.07 -0.50 8.68
N HIS A 71 6.79 -1.59 8.90
CA HIS A 71 8.22 -1.53 9.16
C HIS A 71 9.01 -1.86 7.89
N VAL A 72 9.97 -1.01 7.59
CA VAL A 72 10.90 -1.18 6.48
C VAL A 72 12.29 -1.39 7.05
N TYR A 73 12.90 -2.51 6.73
CA TYR A 73 14.28 -2.80 7.10
C TYR A 73 15.19 -2.52 5.92
N ILE A 74 16.19 -1.67 6.11
CA ILE A 74 17.22 -1.38 5.12
C ILE A 74 18.57 -1.93 5.57
N GLY A 75 19.41 -2.33 4.61
CA GLY A 75 20.78 -2.77 4.87
C GLY A 75 21.66 -1.66 5.47
N LYS A 76 22.74 -2.04 6.16
CA LYS A 76 23.63 -1.08 6.81
C LYS A 76 24.25 -0.06 5.84
N SER A 77 24.56 -0.49 4.62
CA SER A 77 25.22 0.31 3.59
C SER A 77 24.26 0.94 2.57
N VAL A 78 22.95 0.81 2.78
CA VAL A 78 21.96 1.40 1.88
C VAL A 78 21.89 2.91 2.08
N GLU A 79 22.20 3.67 1.05
CA GLU A 79 22.16 5.14 1.05
C GLU A 79 20.86 5.70 0.48
N GLU A 80 20.13 4.88 -0.29
CA GLU A 80 18.84 5.23 -0.87
C GLU A 80 17.98 4.00 -1.13
N PHE A 81 16.67 4.14 -1.14
CA PHE A 81 15.73 3.13 -1.61
C PHE A 81 14.47 3.80 -2.16
N ASP A 82 13.74 3.08 -3.00
CA ASP A 82 12.50 3.56 -3.57
C ASP A 82 11.29 3.11 -2.75
N VAL A 83 10.36 4.03 -2.53
CA VAL A 83 9.00 3.74 -2.10
C VAL A 83 8.08 3.85 -3.30
N ILE A 84 7.29 2.81 -3.55
CA ILE A 84 6.35 2.74 -4.66
C ILE A 84 4.96 2.56 -4.08
N ALA A 85 4.06 3.47 -4.44
CA ALA A 85 2.67 3.47 -4.01
C ALA A 85 1.74 3.53 -5.24
N GLU A 86 0.72 2.69 -5.26
CA GLU A 86 -0.26 2.62 -6.35
C GLU A 86 -1.67 2.75 -5.79
N SER A 87 -2.55 3.42 -6.53
CA SER A 87 -3.96 3.55 -6.18
C SER A 87 -4.82 3.61 -7.44
N TYR A 88 -6.11 3.83 -7.27
CA TYR A 88 -7.03 4.05 -8.37
C TYR A 88 -6.77 5.39 -9.07
N GLN A 89 -7.22 5.52 -10.31
CA GLN A 89 -7.16 6.78 -11.05
C GLN A 89 -7.86 7.94 -10.29
N ASN A 90 -7.39 9.15 -10.51
CA ASN A 90 -7.88 10.39 -9.89
C ASN A 90 -7.62 10.51 -8.38
N VAL A 91 -6.60 9.85 -7.90
CA VAL A 91 -6.14 9.96 -6.52
C VAL A 91 -4.75 10.59 -6.50
N GLY A 92 -4.57 11.61 -5.69
CA GLY A 92 -3.26 12.21 -5.44
C GLY A 92 -2.45 11.36 -4.48
N ILE A 93 -1.19 11.06 -4.81
CA ILE A 93 -0.26 10.36 -3.93
C ILE A 93 0.93 11.26 -3.66
N GLN A 94 1.28 11.42 -2.39
CA GLN A 94 2.48 12.15 -1.95
C GLN A 94 3.28 11.25 -1.01
N ILE A 95 4.59 11.17 -1.24
CA ILE A 95 5.51 10.45 -0.36
C ILE A 95 6.46 11.47 0.25
N GLY A 96 6.61 11.48 1.57
CA GLY A 96 7.46 12.44 2.27
C GLY A 96 8.22 11.79 3.42
N LYS A 97 9.47 12.24 3.63
CA LYS A 97 10.28 11.89 4.80
C LYS A 97 9.95 12.86 5.93
N VAL A 98 9.76 12.35 7.14
CA VAL A 98 9.63 13.17 8.35
C VAL A 98 11.01 13.67 8.73
N LEU A 99 11.14 14.99 8.83
CA LEU A 99 12.40 15.64 9.19
C LEU A 99 12.57 15.71 10.71
N PRO A 100 13.80 15.97 11.23
CA PRO A 100 14.05 16.04 12.67
C PRO A 100 13.24 17.08 13.44
N ASP A 101 12.77 18.14 12.76
CA ASP A 101 11.89 19.16 13.32
C ASP A 101 10.41 18.75 13.36
N GLY A 102 10.09 17.54 12.86
CA GLY A 102 8.73 17.01 12.76
C GLY A 102 7.96 17.45 11.52
N SER A 103 8.51 18.31 10.68
CA SER A 103 7.93 18.64 9.38
C SER A 103 8.04 17.44 8.42
N VAL A 104 7.25 17.45 7.34
CA VAL A 104 7.29 16.41 6.31
C VAL A 104 7.64 17.03 4.98
N ASP A 105 8.72 16.54 4.39
CA ASP A 105 9.12 16.95 3.05
C ASP A 105 8.33 16.14 2.00
N TYR A 106 7.10 16.59 1.74
CA TYR A 106 6.29 16.03 0.67
C TYR A 106 6.70 16.62 -0.69
N HIS A 107 6.78 15.74 -1.68
CA HIS A 107 6.84 16.20 -3.08
C HIS A 107 5.46 16.52 -3.63
N ASP A 108 5.44 17.21 -4.78
CA ASP A 108 4.21 17.46 -5.52
C ASP A 108 3.45 16.13 -5.74
N PRO A 109 2.11 16.16 -5.61
CA PRO A 109 1.33 14.96 -5.77
C PRO A 109 1.45 14.41 -7.20
N ALA A 110 1.70 13.10 -7.31
CA ALA A 110 1.57 12.42 -8.57
C ALA A 110 0.08 12.24 -8.88
N VAL A 111 -0.28 12.50 -10.12
CA VAL A 111 -1.62 12.24 -10.69
C VAL A 111 -1.42 11.05 -11.61
N ASP A 112 -2.21 10.02 -11.55
CA ASP A 112 -2.22 8.83 -12.44
C ASP A 112 -2.10 7.47 -11.74
N GLY A 113 -2.40 7.41 -10.45
CA GLY A 113 -2.62 6.14 -9.77
C GLY A 113 -1.37 5.37 -9.33
N ALA A 114 -0.17 5.79 -9.73
CA ALA A 114 1.09 5.20 -9.28
C ALA A 114 2.15 6.27 -9.04
N TYR A 115 2.92 6.10 -8.00
CA TYR A 115 4.01 7.01 -7.67
C TYR A 115 5.23 6.27 -7.11
N ARG A 116 6.42 6.68 -7.58
CA ARG A 116 7.72 6.18 -7.10
C ARG A 116 8.53 7.38 -6.59
N LYS A 117 9.07 7.25 -5.38
CA LYS A 117 10.00 8.23 -4.82
C LYS A 117 11.21 7.54 -4.23
N THR A 118 12.39 8.02 -4.62
CA THR A 118 13.65 7.65 -3.96
C THR A 118 13.76 8.40 -2.63
N ILE A 119 14.08 7.67 -1.58
CA ILE A 119 14.28 8.16 -0.21
C ILE A 119 15.76 8.08 0.11
N ASP A 120 16.37 9.25 0.36
CA ASP A 120 17.77 9.31 0.83
C ASP A 120 17.86 8.82 2.27
N THR A 121 18.85 7.99 2.53
CA THR A 121 19.11 7.38 3.84
C THR A 121 20.53 7.59 4.28
N PRO A 122 20.89 8.78 4.82
CA PRO A 122 22.22 9.04 5.33
C PRO A 122 22.70 7.95 6.29
N LEU A 123 23.96 7.55 6.17
CA LEU A 123 24.51 6.40 6.92
C LEU A 123 24.55 6.61 8.45
N ASP A 124 24.42 7.83 8.91
CA ASP A 124 24.32 8.22 10.32
C ASP A 124 22.88 8.23 10.86
N GLU A 125 21.89 7.91 10.00
CA GLU A 125 20.48 7.86 10.37
C GLU A 125 20.00 6.41 10.48
N ASP A 126 19.83 5.93 11.71
CA ASP A 126 19.44 4.54 11.97
C ASP A 126 17.93 4.29 11.86
N ASN A 127 17.12 5.29 12.24
CA ASN A 127 15.66 5.19 12.25
C ASN A 127 15.03 6.49 11.80
N PHE A 128 14.07 6.39 10.90
CA PHE A 128 13.27 7.53 10.45
C PHE A 128 11.89 7.09 9.96
N THR A 129 11.03 8.05 9.66
CA THR A 129 9.68 7.78 9.22
C THR A 129 9.45 8.36 7.83
N VAL A 130 8.80 7.57 6.98
CA VAL A 130 8.29 8.01 5.68
C VAL A 130 6.77 7.92 5.72
N LEU A 131 6.10 8.98 5.27
CA LEU A 131 4.64 9.03 5.17
C LEU A 131 4.23 8.93 3.69
N VAL A 132 3.22 8.13 3.44
CA VAL A 132 2.55 8.06 2.14
C VAL A 132 1.14 8.58 2.32
N LYS A 133 0.91 9.81 1.85
CA LYS A 133 -0.40 10.47 1.90
C LYS A 133 -1.12 10.23 0.59
N ILE A 134 -2.37 9.87 0.68
CA ILE A 134 -3.27 9.69 -0.46
C ILE A 134 -4.48 10.61 -0.28
N THR A 135 -4.88 11.30 -1.35
CA THR A 135 -6.00 12.25 -1.34
C THR A 135 -6.91 12.02 -2.55
N TYR A 136 -8.20 12.24 -2.37
CA TYR A 136 -9.15 12.33 -3.46
C TYR A 136 -10.28 13.30 -3.11
N ASP A 137 -10.92 13.84 -4.14
CA ASP A 137 -12.08 14.70 -4.00
C ASP A 137 -13.37 13.86 -4.09
N LYS A 138 -14.07 13.75 -2.97
CA LYS A 138 -15.39 13.13 -2.92
C LYS A 138 -16.43 14.12 -3.45
N ILE A 139 -17.13 13.76 -4.51
CA ILE A 139 -18.25 14.56 -5.02
C ILE A 139 -19.48 14.31 -4.13
N LEU A 140 -20.01 15.38 -3.56
CA LEU A 140 -21.19 15.35 -2.72
C LEU A 140 -22.48 15.46 -3.55
N PRO A 141 -23.63 15.02 -2.99
CA PRO A 141 -24.93 15.31 -3.58
C PRO A 141 -25.14 16.83 -3.67
N GLY A 142 -25.17 17.38 -4.87
CA GLY A 142 -25.24 18.85 -5.13
C GLY A 142 -24.10 19.38 -5.97
N GLY A 143 -23.04 18.57 -6.18
CA GLY A 143 -21.91 18.89 -7.06
C GLY A 143 -20.72 19.54 -6.36
N ASP A 144 -20.81 19.82 -5.07
CA ASP A 144 -19.66 20.25 -4.26
C ASP A 144 -18.68 19.08 -4.09
N SER A 145 -17.38 19.40 -3.86
CA SER A 145 -16.37 18.40 -3.54
C SER A 145 -15.85 18.58 -2.12
N GLU A 146 -15.48 17.45 -1.52
CA GLU A 146 -14.83 17.39 -0.21
C GLU A 146 -13.56 16.55 -0.32
N GLU A 147 -12.40 17.13 0.03
CA GLU A 147 -11.14 16.40 0.06
C GLU A 147 -11.17 15.36 1.18
N ARG A 148 -10.85 14.12 0.83
CA ARG A 148 -10.62 13.01 1.74
C ARG A 148 -9.18 12.57 1.65
N SER A 149 -8.60 12.22 2.78
CA SER A 149 -7.21 11.77 2.81
C SER A 149 -7.00 10.61 3.78
N ALA A 150 -5.97 9.82 3.49
CA ALA A 150 -5.43 8.83 4.39
C ALA A 150 -3.90 8.90 4.37
N VAL A 151 -3.26 8.40 5.43
CA VAL A 151 -1.81 8.39 5.56
C VAL A 151 -1.37 7.00 6.02
N TYR A 152 -0.43 6.42 5.30
CA TYR A 152 0.29 5.20 5.68
C TYR A 152 1.65 5.61 6.22
N THR A 153 2.08 4.94 7.28
CA THR A 153 3.34 5.23 7.95
C THR A 153 4.34 4.11 7.70
N LEU A 154 5.50 4.42 7.15
CA LEU A 154 6.62 3.50 7.01
C LEU A 154 7.67 3.86 8.06
N LYS A 155 7.87 2.98 9.04
CA LYS A 155 8.95 3.10 10.03
C LYS A 155 10.19 2.41 9.47
N VAL A 156 11.16 3.20 9.05
CA VAL A 156 12.40 2.71 8.46
C VAL A 156 13.41 2.46 9.55
N ILE A 157 13.99 1.26 9.54
CA ILE A 157 14.97 0.80 10.54
C ILE A 157 16.18 0.29 9.79
N ARG A 158 17.34 0.87 10.06
CA ARG A 158 18.61 0.38 9.52
C ARG A 158 19.05 -0.86 10.27
N ALA A 159 19.16 -1.97 9.57
CA ALA A 159 19.65 -3.20 10.16
C ALA A 159 21.13 -3.05 10.54
N PRO A 160 21.55 -3.56 11.72
CA PRO A 160 22.95 -3.48 12.13
C PRO A 160 23.89 -4.32 11.27
N TYR A 161 23.34 -5.21 10.43
CA TYR A 161 24.09 -6.11 9.55
C TYR A 161 23.51 -6.08 8.15
N ASP A 162 24.38 -6.22 7.14
CA ASP A 162 23.93 -6.50 5.77
C ASP A 162 23.30 -7.90 5.71
N LYS A 163 22.16 -8.03 5.03
CA LYS A 163 21.42 -9.31 4.95
C LYS A 163 22.21 -10.47 4.37
N SER A 164 23.26 -10.18 3.57
CA SER A 164 24.18 -11.21 3.06
C SER A 164 24.85 -12.03 4.18
N ASN A 165 24.93 -11.51 5.42
CA ASN A 165 25.50 -12.20 6.56
C ASN A 165 24.46 -12.82 7.51
N ALA A 166 23.17 -12.47 7.39
CA ALA A 166 22.12 -12.99 8.26
C ALA A 166 21.74 -14.46 7.96
N TYR A 167 22.06 -14.96 6.76
CA TYR A 167 21.83 -16.36 6.38
C TYR A 167 22.98 -17.31 6.73
N LEU A 168 24.06 -16.81 7.32
CA LEU A 168 25.22 -17.64 7.71
C LEU A 168 25.33 -17.86 9.24
N ALA A 169 24.31 -17.51 10.00
CA ALA A 169 24.30 -17.60 11.47
C ALA A 169 23.38 -18.72 12.02
N ASP A 170 23.06 -19.73 11.19
CA ASP A 170 22.40 -20.99 11.64
C ASP A 170 23.36 -22.19 11.50
#